data_0eeccaf9f5e61eeb7926dffd660bc935
#
_entry.id   0eeccaf9f5e61eeb7926dffd660bc935
#
_cell.length_a   1.000
_cell.length_b   1.000
_cell.length_c   1.000
_cell.angle_alpha   90.00
_cell.angle_beta   90.00
_cell.angle_gamma   90.00
#
_symmetry.space_group_name_H-M   'P 1'
#
loop_
_entity.id
_entity.type
_entity.pdbx_description
1 polymer ?
#
loop_
_entity_poly.entity_id
_entity_poly.type
_entity_poly.pdbx_seq_one_letter_code
_entity_poly.pdbx_strand_id
1 'polypeptide(L)'
;MSAERLERAWELLREAYHQQMEGEYDLAVDLYQQSLASHPTAEAFTFLGWTYHFQGKIDQAIEECKKAIAVDPDFGNPYNDIGAYLIEKQQYNQAIPWLEQAITAKRYDSYNYPLYNLGRVFLAQGMLKKAQACFAKALEISPQYTLAREALEEARRKVN
;
A
#
# COMPACT_ATOMS: atom_id res chain seq x y z
N MET A 1 1.12 13.37 -29.25
CA MET A 1 1.15 14.29 -28.08
C MET A 1 0.79 13.61 -26.79
N SER A 2 -0.40 13.00 -26.64
CA SER A 2 -0.75 12.29 -25.39
C SER A 2 0.09 11.03 -25.16
N ALA A 3 0.42 10.27 -26.24
CA ALA A 3 1.27 9.09 -26.14
C ALA A 3 2.70 9.45 -25.73
N GLU A 4 3.24 10.52 -26.28
CA GLU A 4 4.58 11.02 -25.92
C GLU A 4 4.63 11.49 -24.48
N ARG A 5 3.58 12.16 -24.00
CA ARG A 5 3.48 12.58 -22.61
C ARG A 5 3.41 11.40 -21.67
N LEU A 6 2.65 10.39 -22.04
CA LEU A 6 2.55 9.17 -21.26
C LEU A 6 3.89 8.43 -21.19
N GLU A 7 4.58 8.31 -22.32
CA GLU A 7 5.91 7.71 -22.36
C GLU A 7 6.89 8.47 -21.46
N ARG A 8 6.89 9.79 -21.57
CA ARG A 8 7.74 10.64 -20.71
C ARG A 8 7.40 10.48 -19.24
N ALA A 9 6.09 10.36 -18.90
CA ALA A 9 5.66 10.13 -17.54
C ALA A 9 6.23 8.83 -16.98
N TRP A 10 6.22 7.74 -17.77
CA TRP A 10 6.78 6.46 -17.35
C TRP A 10 8.31 6.49 -17.21
N GLU A 11 9.02 7.20 -18.08
CA GLU A 11 10.46 7.40 -17.94
C GLU A 11 10.80 8.09 -16.62
N LEU A 12 10.11 9.20 -16.33
CA LEU A 12 10.30 9.97 -15.10
C LEU A 12 9.93 9.15 -13.86
N LEU A 13 8.88 8.33 -13.94
CA LEU A 13 8.48 7.45 -12.84
C LEU A 13 9.60 6.44 -12.54
N ARG A 14 10.17 5.81 -13.57
CA ARG A 14 11.27 4.85 -13.39
C ARG A 14 12.50 5.50 -12.77
N GLU A 15 12.84 6.69 -13.20
CA GLU A 15 13.94 7.45 -12.62
C GLU A 15 13.66 7.81 -11.15
N ALA A 16 12.43 8.27 -10.86
CA ALA A 16 12.00 8.58 -9.50
C ALA A 16 12.08 7.35 -8.59
N TYR A 17 11.60 6.21 -9.08
CA TYR A 17 11.66 4.96 -8.34
C TYR A 17 13.10 4.55 -8.02
N HIS A 18 14.01 4.70 -8.97
CA HIS A 18 15.43 4.44 -8.74
C HIS A 18 15.99 5.32 -7.62
N GLN A 19 15.72 6.63 -7.67
CA GLN A 19 16.15 7.56 -6.63
C GLN A 19 15.54 7.24 -5.26
N GLN A 20 14.28 6.84 -5.24
CA GLN A 20 13.61 6.39 -4.02
C GLN A 20 14.32 5.18 -3.40
N MET A 21 14.71 4.21 -4.22
CA MET A 21 15.42 3.01 -3.75
C MET A 21 16.83 3.33 -3.22
N GLU A 22 17.45 4.40 -3.75
CA GLU A 22 18.74 4.89 -3.26
C GLU A 22 18.61 5.78 -2.00
N GLY A 23 17.40 6.03 -1.53
CA GLY A 23 17.15 6.89 -0.37
C GLY A 23 17.14 8.38 -0.66
N GLU A 24 17.24 8.76 -1.93
CA GLU A 24 17.21 10.16 -2.39
C GLU A 24 15.74 10.63 -2.49
N TYR A 25 15.07 10.74 -1.34
CA TYR A 25 13.62 10.97 -1.30
C TYR A 25 13.20 12.32 -1.87
N ASP A 26 13.96 13.40 -1.60
CA ASP A 26 13.60 14.72 -2.12
C ASP A 26 13.67 14.76 -3.65
N LEU A 27 14.70 14.13 -4.22
CA LEU A 27 14.84 14.01 -5.66
C LEU A 27 13.75 13.13 -6.25
N ALA A 28 13.42 12.03 -5.57
CA ALA A 28 12.32 11.14 -6.00
C ALA A 28 10.99 11.89 -6.04
N VAL A 29 10.69 12.70 -5.01
CA VAL A 29 9.48 13.55 -4.98
C VAL A 29 9.42 14.45 -6.20
N ASP A 30 10.50 15.17 -6.50
CA ASP A 30 10.54 16.05 -7.66
C ASP A 30 10.27 15.31 -8.97
N LEU A 31 10.89 14.15 -9.15
CA LEU A 31 10.74 13.34 -10.36
C LEU A 31 9.33 12.76 -10.49
N TYR A 32 8.72 12.30 -9.39
CA TYR A 32 7.31 11.87 -9.42
C TYR A 32 6.39 13.03 -9.79
N GLN A 33 6.63 14.21 -9.25
CA GLN A 33 5.84 15.40 -9.58
C GLN A 33 5.98 15.77 -11.06
N GLN A 34 7.18 15.67 -11.62
CA GLN A 34 7.40 15.87 -13.07
C GLN A 34 6.67 14.80 -13.89
N SER A 35 6.70 13.54 -13.45
CA SER A 35 5.94 12.46 -14.08
C SER A 35 4.45 12.80 -14.13
N LEU A 36 3.89 13.19 -13.00
CA LEU A 36 2.48 13.54 -12.88
C LEU A 36 2.10 14.77 -13.71
N ALA A 37 3.00 15.75 -13.82
CA ALA A 37 2.79 16.92 -14.67
C ALA A 37 2.78 16.55 -16.16
N SER A 38 3.56 15.55 -16.55
CA SER A 38 3.57 15.04 -17.92
C SER A 38 2.29 14.29 -18.25
N HIS A 39 1.94 13.32 -17.39
CA HIS A 39 0.68 12.58 -17.49
C HIS A 39 0.35 11.93 -16.12
N PRO A 40 -0.80 12.24 -15.51
CA PRO A 40 -1.18 11.62 -14.24
C PRO A 40 -1.38 10.11 -14.37
N THR A 41 -0.72 9.33 -13.50
CA THR A 41 -0.88 7.89 -13.41
C THR A 41 -1.15 7.49 -11.96
N ALA A 42 -1.94 6.45 -11.76
CA ALA A 42 -2.19 5.92 -10.42
C ALA A 42 -0.90 5.41 -9.76
N GLU A 43 -0.01 4.82 -10.54
CA GLU A 43 1.29 4.34 -10.07
C GLU A 43 2.15 5.48 -9.52
N ALA A 44 2.25 6.60 -10.25
CA ALA A 44 3.07 7.73 -9.80
C ALA A 44 2.54 8.34 -8.51
N PHE A 45 1.23 8.52 -8.38
CA PHE A 45 0.63 8.98 -7.12
C PHE A 45 0.91 8.01 -5.97
N THR A 46 0.78 6.71 -6.21
CA THR A 46 1.01 5.68 -5.20
C THR A 46 2.46 5.69 -4.71
N PHE A 47 3.41 5.72 -5.63
CA PHE A 47 4.84 5.75 -5.29
C PHE A 47 5.25 7.08 -4.64
N LEU A 48 4.67 8.20 -5.05
CA LEU A 48 4.87 9.48 -4.37
C LEU A 48 4.38 9.39 -2.93
N GLY A 49 3.22 8.80 -2.70
CA GLY A 49 2.70 8.53 -1.36
C GLY A 49 3.69 7.70 -0.55
N TRP A 50 4.23 6.64 -1.14
CA TRP A 50 5.21 5.78 -0.49
C TRP A 50 6.49 6.57 -0.11
N THR A 51 6.94 7.46 -0.99
CA THR A 51 8.08 8.33 -0.72
C THR A 51 7.81 9.28 0.45
N TYR A 52 6.63 9.89 0.50
CA TYR A 52 6.22 10.72 1.64
C TYR A 52 6.18 9.92 2.94
N HIS A 53 5.73 8.67 2.89
CA HIS A 53 5.75 7.79 4.05
C HIS A 53 7.19 7.60 4.58
N PHE A 54 8.15 7.35 3.71
CA PHE A 54 9.55 7.24 4.10
C PHE A 54 10.12 8.54 4.70
N GLN A 55 9.57 9.68 4.31
CA GLN A 55 9.93 10.98 4.90
C GLN A 55 9.18 11.27 6.21
N GLY A 56 8.35 10.35 6.68
CA GLY A 56 7.53 10.54 7.89
C GLY A 56 6.29 11.39 7.68
N LYS A 57 5.90 11.66 6.45
CA LYS A 57 4.75 12.51 6.07
C LYS A 57 3.53 11.65 5.75
N ILE A 58 3.00 10.96 6.78
CA ILE A 58 1.95 9.95 6.61
C ILE A 58 0.65 10.55 6.05
N ASP A 59 0.23 11.72 6.53
CA ASP A 59 -1.02 12.32 6.04
C ASP A 59 -0.92 12.71 4.56
N GLN A 60 0.23 13.23 4.14
CA GLN A 60 0.49 13.50 2.72
C GLN A 60 0.52 12.21 1.89
N ALA A 61 1.08 11.13 2.44
CA ALA A 61 1.08 9.83 1.78
C ALA A 61 -0.34 9.34 1.51
N ILE A 62 -1.23 9.46 2.49
CA ILE A 62 -2.63 9.08 2.35
C ILE A 62 -3.33 9.92 1.26
N GLU A 63 -3.09 11.22 1.23
CA GLU A 63 -3.69 12.09 0.22
C GLU A 63 -3.24 11.74 -1.20
N GLU A 64 -1.97 11.40 -1.40
CA GLU A 64 -1.49 10.96 -2.70
C GLU A 64 -2.12 9.63 -3.13
N CYS A 65 -2.30 8.69 -2.20
CA CYS A 65 -3.01 7.44 -2.48
C CYS A 65 -4.47 7.69 -2.89
N LYS A 66 -5.15 8.66 -2.28
CA LYS A 66 -6.50 9.02 -2.67
C LYS A 66 -6.56 9.59 -4.09
N LYS A 67 -5.55 10.36 -4.49
CA LYS A 67 -5.42 10.84 -5.87
C LYS A 67 -5.19 9.68 -6.85
N ALA A 68 -4.41 8.69 -6.45
CA ALA A 68 -4.21 7.47 -7.25
C ALA A 68 -5.54 6.76 -7.51
N ILE A 69 -6.37 6.62 -6.49
CA ILE A 69 -7.69 6.00 -6.58
C ILE A 69 -8.61 6.79 -7.50
N ALA A 70 -8.53 8.12 -7.47
CA ALA A 70 -9.31 8.97 -8.37
C ALA A 70 -8.93 8.75 -9.84
N VAL A 71 -7.64 8.48 -10.12
CA VAL A 71 -7.16 8.20 -11.49
C VAL A 71 -7.57 6.80 -11.94
N ASP A 72 -7.40 5.79 -11.09
CA ASP A 72 -7.76 4.41 -11.40
C ASP A 72 -8.33 3.71 -10.15
N PRO A 73 -9.66 3.69 -10.01
CA PRO A 73 -10.31 3.05 -8.86
C PRO A 73 -10.09 1.54 -8.76
N ASP A 74 -9.66 0.89 -9.84
CA ASP A 74 -9.42 -0.56 -9.89
C ASP A 74 -8.01 -0.94 -9.45
N PHE A 75 -7.10 0.03 -9.31
CA PHE A 75 -5.73 -0.23 -8.87
C PHE A 75 -5.69 -0.47 -7.35
N GLY A 76 -5.27 -1.67 -6.93
CA GLY A 76 -5.37 -2.10 -5.53
C GLY A 76 -4.33 -1.54 -4.59
N ASN A 77 -3.14 -1.22 -5.09
CA ASN A 77 -2.01 -0.79 -4.27
C ASN A 77 -2.33 0.39 -3.34
N PRO A 78 -2.93 1.51 -3.80
CA PRO A 78 -3.18 2.64 -2.91
C PRO A 78 -4.18 2.33 -1.80
N TYR A 79 -5.14 1.44 -2.02
CA TYR A 79 -6.07 1.02 -0.96
C TYR A 79 -5.33 0.29 0.17
N ASN A 80 -4.46 -0.65 -0.17
CA ASN A 80 -3.64 -1.35 0.82
C ASN A 80 -2.71 -0.38 1.56
N ASP A 81 -2.10 0.53 0.83
CA ASP A 81 -1.16 1.51 1.41
C ASP A 81 -1.87 2.43 2.41
N ILE A 82 -3.06 2.94 2.07
CA ILE A 82 -3.87 3.73 3.01
C ILE A 82 -4.17 2.91 4.26
N GLY A 83 -4.57 1.65 4.09
CA GLY A 83 -4.82 0.75 5.22
C GLY A 83 -3.60 0.62 6.12
N ALA A 84 -2.43 0.38 5.54
CA ALA A 84 -1.17 0.26 6.27
C ALA A 84 -0.80 1.57 7.02
N TYR A 85 -0.97 2.73 6.37
CA TYR A 85 -0.70 4.02 6.99
C TYR A 85 -1.66 4.32 8.15
N LEU A 86 -2.93 3.96 8.01
CA LEU A 86 -3.90 4.10 9.09
C LEU A 86 -3.59 3.18 10.27
N ILE A 87 -3.06 1.98 10.02
CA ILE A 87 -2.59 1.09 11.09
C ILE A 87 -1.44 1.76 11.86
N GLU A 88 -0.48 2.37 11.18
CA GLU A 88 0.61 3.10 11.84
C GLU A 88 0.10 4.24 12.72
N LYS A 89 -0.99 4.89 12.30
CA LYS A 89 -1.67 5.93 13.08
C LYS A 89 -2.57 5.36 14.18
N GLN A 90 -2.62 4.04 14.34
CA GLN A 90 -3.51 3.32 15.27
C GLN A 90 -5.01 3.59 15.01
N GLN A 91 -5.35 3.96 13.80
CA GLN A 91 -6.72 4.16 13.34
C GLN A 91 -7.27 2.87 12.72
N TYR A 92 -7.39 1.84 13.54
CA TYR A 92 -7.66 0.47 13.11
C TYR A 92 -9.01 0.32 12.42
N ASN A 93 -10.08 0.88 12.99
CA ASN A 93 -11.41 0.78 12.40
C ASN A 93 -11.49 1.46 11.03
N GLN A 94 -10.77 2.57 10.87
CA GLN A 94 -10.73 3.29 9.60
C GLN A 94 -9.95 2.53 8.53
N ALA A 95 -8.97 1.72 8.93
CA ALA A 95 -8.14 0.94 8.00
C ALA A 95 -8.95 -0.17 7.31
N ILE A 96 -9.93 -0.77 8.00
CA ILE A 96 -10.64 -1.96 7.54
C ILE A 96 -11.30 -1.77 6.16
N PRO A 97 -12.12 -0.71 5.91
CA PRO A 97 -12.76 -0.56 4.59
C PRO A 97 -11.75 -0.43 3.45
N TRP A 98 -10.63 0.26 3.68
CA TRP A 98 -9.58 0.40 2.65
C TRP A 98 -8.95 -0.94 2.30
N LEU A 99 -8.62 -1.74 3.31
CA LEU A 99 -8.03 -3.07 3.11
C LEU A 99 -9.01 -4.02 2.42
N GLU A 100 -10.30 -3.97 2.77
CA GLU A 100 -11.33 -4.76 2.11
C GLU A 100 -11.45 -4.39 0.64
N GLN A 101 -11.36 -3.11 0.29
CA GLN A 101 -11.36 -2.68 -1.11
C GLN A 101 -10.12 -3.15 -1.86
N ALA A 102 -8.96 -3.19 -1.22
CA ALA A 102 -7.74 -3.73 -1.83
C ALA A 102 -7.92 -5.19 -2.23
N ILE A 103 -8.56 -6.00 -1.37
CA ILE A 103 -8.79 -7.42 -1.61
C ILE A 103 -9.71 -7.65 -2.82
N THR A 104 -10.63 -6.73 -3.10
CA THR A 104 -11.58 -6.84 -4.21
C THR A 104 -11.18 -6.05 -5.44
N ALA A 105 -10.05 -5.36 -5.41
CA ALA A 105 -9.59 -4.54 -6.54
C ALA A 105 -9.27 -5.40 -7.75
N LYS A 106 -9.71 -4.95 -8.93
CA LYS A 106 -9.58 -5.72 -10.17
C LYS A 106 -8.14 -5.75 -10.72
N ARG A 107 -7.39 -4.68 -10.50
CA ARG A 107 -6.01 -4.55 -10.96
C ARG A 107 -5.06 -4.62 -9.77
N TYR A 108 -4.96 -5.82 -9.18
CA TYR A 108 -4.09 -6.09 -8.05
C TYR A 108 -3.79 -7.59 -8.01
N ASP A 109 -2.54 -7.95 -7.76
CA ASP A 109 -2.07 -9.33 -7.70
C ASP A 109 -1.50 -9.72 -6.33
N SER A 110 -1.45 -8.79 -5.40
CA SER A 110 -0.75 -8.96 -4.11
C SER A 110 -1.72 -8.97 -2.93
N TYR A 111 -2.80 -9.75 -3.03
CA TYR A 111 -3.85 -9.85 -2.00
C TYR A 111 -3.34 -10.35 -0.64
N ASN A 112 -2.16 -10.98 -0.61
CA ASN A 112 -1.50 -11.39 0.63
C ASN A 112 -1.21 -10.19 1.55
N TYR A 113 -0.87 -9.02 1.02
CA TYR A 113 -0.57 -7.84 1.83
C TYR A 113 -1.80 -7.27 2.56
N PRO A 114 -2.92 -6.98 1.89
CA PRO A 114 -4.09 -6.49 2.62
C PRO A 114 -4.69 -7.53 3.56
N LEU A 115 -4.61 -8.81 3.26
CA LEU A 115 -5.03 -9.87 4.17
C LEU A 115 -4.15 -9.88 5.43
N TYR A 116 -2.85 -9.78 5.28
CA TYR A 116 -1.94 -9.65 6.42
C TYR A 116 -2.25 -8.39 7.24
N ASN A 117 -2.47 -7.26 6.58
CA ASN A 117 -2.78 -6.01 7.27
C ASN A 117 -4.13 -6.08 8.01
N LEU A 118 -5.16 -6.71 7.44
CA LEU A 118 -6.42 -6.97 8.14
C LEU A 118 -6.19 -7.83 9.39
N GLY A 119 -5.36 -8.86 9.27
CA GLY A 119 -4.97 -9.66 10.42
C GLY A 119 -4.34 -8.83 11.52
N ARG A 120 -3.46 -7.90 11.17
CA ARG A 120 -2.84 -6.97 12.12
C ARG A 120 -3.88 -6.12 12.84
N VAL A 121 -4.87 -5.60 12.11
CA VAL A 121 -5.97 -4.83 12.70
C VAL A 121 -6.74 -5.68 13.72
N PHE A 122 -7.16 -6.87 13.34
CA PHE A 122 -7.92 -7.75 14.22
C PHE A 122 -7.11 -8.21 15.44
N LEU A 123 -5.81 -8.46 15.25
CA LEU A 123 -4.91 -8.80 16.34
C LEU A 123 -4.82 -7.65 17.36
N ALA A 124 -4.65 -6.42 16.87
CA ALA A 124 -4.61 -5.22 17.72
C ALA A 124 -5.92 -5.00 18.50
N GLN A 125 -7.05 -5.40 17.92
CA GLN A 125 -8.37 -5.30 18.54
C GLN A 125 -8.71 -6.51 19.44
N GLY A 126 -7.81 -7.47 19.58
CA GLY A 126 -8.06 -8.68 20.36
C GLY A 126 -8.98 -9.70 19.70
N MET A 127 -9.31 -9.54 18.44
CA MET A 127 -10.17 -10.44 17.66
C MET A 127 -9.34 -11.58 17.08
N LEU A 128 -8.87 -12.46 17.95
CA LEU A 128 -7.80 -13.42 17.65
C LEU A 128 -8.15 -14.42 16.56
N LYS A 129 -9.40 -14.91 16.55
CA LYS A 129 -9.84 -15.88 15.54
C LYS A 129 -9.91 -15.25 14.15
N LYS A 130 -10.41 -14.02 14.07
CA LYS A 130 -10.44 -13.26 12.80
C LYS A 130 -9.03 -12.98 12.31
N ALA A 131 -8.13 -12.61 13.21
CA ALA A 131 -6.73 -12.39 12.89
C ALA A 131 -6.09 -13.64 12.30
N GLN A 132 -6.27 -14.78 12.95
CA GLN A 132 -5.76 -16.06 12.47
C GLN A 132 -6.27 -16.42 11.09
N ALA A 133 -7.57 -16.20 10.83
CA ALA A 133 -8.16 -16.47 9.52
C ALA A 133 -7.53 -15.61 8.42
N CYS A 134 -7.28 -14.33 8.69
CA CYS A 134 -6.63 -13.43 7.74
C CYS A 134 -5.19 -13.84 7.45
N PHE A 135 -4.40 -14.14 8.48
CA PHE A 135 -3.02 -14.57 8.31
C PHE A 135 -2.94 -15.91 7.56
N ALA A 136 -3.84 -16.85 7.86
CA ALA A 136 -3.89 -18.13 7.16
C ALA A 136 -4.20 -17.94 5.67
N LYS A 137 -5.13 -17.06 5.32
CA LYS A 137 -5.43 -16.74 3.91
C LYS A 137 -4.25 -16.08 3.21
N ALA A 138 -3.55 -15.17 3.88
CA ALA A 138 -2.34 -14.57 3.33
C ALA A 138 -1.29 -15.64 3.01
N LEU A 139 -1.12 -16.64 3.87
CA LEU A 139 -0.19 -17.75 3.67
C LEU A 139 -0.64 -18.73 2.58
N GLU A 140 -1.94 -18.90 2.35
CA GLU A 140 -2.44 -19.67 1.20
C GLU A 140 -1.99 -19.04 -0.12
N ILE A 141 -2.03 -17.71 -0.20
CA ILE A 141 -1.61 -16.96 -1.37
C ILE A 141 -0.07 -16.94 -1.49
N SER A 142 0.61 -16.71 -0.38
CA SER A 142 2.07 -16.60 -0.33
C SER A 142 2.62 -17.42 0.84
N PRO A 143 2.90 -18.72 0.64
CA PRO A 143 3.36 -19.61 1.71
C PRO A 143 4.69 -19.18 2.35
N GLN A 144 5.49 -18.38 1.64
CA GLN A 144 6.79 -17.90 2.10
C GLN A 144 6.73 -16.54 2.81
N TYR A 145 5.52 -16.01 3.04
CA TYR A 145 5.34 -14.71 3.68
C TYR A 145 5.61 -14.83 5.19
N THR A 146 6.86 -14.62 5.57
CA THR A 146 7.37 -14.82 6.93
C THR A 146 6.61 -13.99 7.96
N LEU A 147 6.32 -12.71 7.66
CA LEU A 147 5.58 -11.85 8.58
C LEU A 147 4.19 -12.40 8.91
N ALA A 148 3.49 -12.94 7.92
CA ALA A 148 2.17 -13.54 8.15
C ALA A 148 2.27 -14.83 9.00
N ARG A 149 3.31 -15.63 8.79
CA ARG A 149 3.56 -16.84 9.57
C ARG A 149 3.82 -16.51 11.04
N GLU A 150 4.71 -15.57 11.30
CA GLU A 150 5.04 -15.12 12.66
C GLU A 150 3.82 -14.54 13.36
N ALA A 151 3.03 -13.72 12.65
CA ALA A 151 1.81 -13.13 13.17
C ALA A 151 0.76 -14.19 13.50
N LEU A 152 0.62 -15.23 12.66
CA LEU A 152 -0.29 -16.35 12.91
C LEU A 152 0.11 -17.11 14.19
N GLU A 153 1.39 -17.38 14.36
CA GLU A 153 1.90 -18.04 15.56
C GLU A 153 1.64 -17.21 16.81
N GLU A 154 1.88 -15.90 16.73
CA GLU A 154 1.58 -14.98 17.82
C GLU A 154 0.10 -15.00 18.19
N ALA A 155 -0.79 -14.93 17.20
CA ALA A 155 -2.23 -14.97 17.44
C ALA A 155 -2.67 -16.30 18.08
N ARG A 156 -2.08 -17.41 17.65
CA ARG A 156 -2.35 -18.73 18.26
C ARG A 156 -1.91 -18.80 19.71
N ARG A 157 -0.74 -18.26 20.03
CA ARG A 157 -0.25 -18.23 21.43
C ARG A 157 -1.18 -17.43 22.34
N LYS A 158 -1.73 -16.33 21.86
CA LYS A 158 -2.64 -15.48 22.65
C LYS A 158 -3.98 -16.12 22.92
N VAL A 159 -4.43 -17.10 22.14
CA VAL A 159 -5.66 -17.84 22.37
C VAL A 159 -5.50 -18.82 23.56
N ASN A 160 -4.30 -19.36 23.72
CA ASN A 160 -3.98 -20.32 24.77
C ASN A 160 -3.51 -19.59 26.04
#